data_4fb100af6f79ee96c582d96d2ee31b48
#
_entry.id   4fb100af6f79ee96c582d96d2ee31b48
#
_cell.length_a   1.000
_cell.length_b   1.000
_cell.length_c   1.000
_cell.angle_alpha   90.00
_cell.angle_beta   90.00
_cell.angle_gamma   90.00
#
_symmetry.space_group_name_H-M   'P 1'
#
loop_
_entity.id
_entity.type
_entity.pdbx_description
1 polymer ?
#
loop_
_entity_poly.entity_id
_entity_poly.type
_entity_poly.pdbx_seq_one_letter_code
_entity_poly.pdbx_strand_id
1 'polypeptide(L)'
;MEGIIENARVLFVAIVLVSLALYVKARRIPAAPPCDFPAIYNFGDSNSDTGGISAIPPPYGVSYFHRPAGRNSDGRLIIDFIAEHLGLPYLSSYLDSIENSQAKEFSRALYTFDIGQNDIAAGFRKLTMPQLRAAIPDIVDQFAAAVTRLYQHGARAFWIHNTGPIGCLPAAMFYVSKPNKPGFFDKHGCIRSHNAIALEFNRQLKARVNTLRAELPHAALTYVDIYSAKYHLISNTKIYGFRDPFKICCGHHKNNVHVWCGQRIVINGSEILGAACGSPAACISWDGVHYSQAANQWIANRIANGSFSDPPMRIANACLKH
;
A
#
# COMPACT_ATOMS: atom_id res chain seq x y z
N MET A 1 -34.21 -18.72 -59.99
CA MET A 1 -33.99 -17.45 -59.27
C MET A 1 -33.69 -17.64 -57.81
N GLU A 2 -34.25 -18.59 -57.10
CA GLU A 2 -34.01 -18.82 -55.66
C GLU A 2 -32.56 -19.13 -55.31
N GLY A 3 -31.86 -20.00 -56.06
CA GLY A 3 -30.46 -20.37 -55.78
C GLY A 3 -29.44 -19.20 -55.93
N ILE A 4 -29.75 -18.19 -56.75
CA ILE A 4 -28.87 -17.02 -56.90
C ILE A 4 -29.03 -16.08 -55.70
N ILE A 5 -30.22 -15.98 -55.14
CA ILE A 5 -30.50 -15.14 -53.96
C ILE A 5 -29.88 -15.76 -52.70
N GLU A 6 -29.91 -17.08 -52.58
CA GLU A 6 -29.33 -17.79 -51.43
C GLU A 6 -27.80 -17.70 -51.41
N ASN A 7 -27.16 -17.90 -52.58
CA ASN A 7 -25.70 -17.70 -52.71
C ASN A 7 -25.27 -16.23 -52.42
N ALA A 8 -26.06 -15.23 -52.83
CA ALA A 8 -25.80 -13.83 -52.55
C ALA A 8 -25.89 -13.53 -51.03
N ARG A 9 -26.87 -14.14 -50.33
CA ARG A 9 -27.01 -13.98 -48.86
C ARG A 9 -25.84 -14.61 -48.11
N VAL A 10 -25.40 -15.83 -48.50
CA VAL A 10 -24.26 -16.50 -47.88
C VAL A 10 -22.97 -15.67 -48.07
N LEU A 11 -22.76 -15.13 -49.28
CA LEU A 11 -21.59 -14.30 -49.57
C LEU A 11 -21.61 -13.00 -48.78
N PHE A 12 -22.76 -12.36 -48.63
CA PHE A 12 -22.91 -11.13 -47.83
C PHE A 12 -22.64 -11.36 -46.35
N VAL A 13 -23.17 -12.44 -45.77
CA VAL A 13 -22.91 -12.82 -44.37
C VAL A 13 -21.43 -13.12 -44.15
N ALA A 14 -20.78 -13.85 -45.08
CA ALA A 14 -19.36 -14.13 -45.03
C ALA A 14 -18.49 -12.84 -45.05
N ILE A 15 -18.82 -11.90 -45.92
CA ILE A 15 -18.14 -10.60 -46.03
C ILE A 15 -18.32 -9.77 -44.73
N VAL A 16 -19.51 -9.73 -44.15
CA VAL A 16 -19.79 -9.04 -42.89
C VAL A 16 -19.02 -9.68 -41.74
N LEU A 17 -18.99 -11.01 -41.64
CA LEU A 17 -18.24 -11.71 -40.60
C LEU A 17 -16.71 -11.51 -40.72
N VAL A 18 -16.18 -11.54 -41.95
CA VAL A 18 -14.76 -11.26 -42.21
C VAL A 18 -14.42 -9.80 -41.88
N SER A 19 -15.31 -8.87 -42.26
CA SER A 19 -15.14 -7.43 -41.93
C SER A 19 -15.21 -7.19 -40.44
N LEU A 20 -16.11 -7.86 -39.71
CA LEU A 20 -16.18 -7.77 -38.24
C LEU A 20 -14.92 -8.36 -37.59
N ALA A 21 -14.45 -9.51 -38.07
CA ALA A 21 -13.23 -10.16 -37.57
C ALA A 21 -11.98 -9.29 -37.79
N LEU A 22 -11.87 -8.66 -38.97
CA LEU A 22 -10.80 -7.69 -39.28
C LEU A 22 -10.92 -6.43 -38.46
N TYR A 23 -12.13 -5.92 -38.22
CA TYR A 23 -12.37 -4.76 -37.36
C TYR A 23 -12.03 -5.02 -35.89
N VAL A 24 -12.37 -6.19 -35.35
CA VAL A 24 -12.01 -6.62 -34.00
C VAL A 24 -10.49 -6.82 -33.88
N LYS A 25 -9.83 -7.35 -34.93
CA LYS A 25 -8.37 -7.53 -34.96
C LYS A 25 -7.62 -6.19 -35.07
N ALA A 26 -8.17 -5.23 -35.81
CA ALA A 26 -7.58 -3.89 -35.96
C ALA A 26 -7.72 -3.01 -34.70
N ARG A 27 -8.66 -3.30 -33.80
CA ARG A 27 -8.86 -2.56 -32.53
C ARG A 27 -8.06 -3.08 -31.35
N ARG A 28 -7.21 -4.08 -31.48
CA ARG A 28 -6.18 -4.35 -30.48
C ARG A 28 -5.12 -3.26 -30.61
N ILE A 29 -5.35 -2.11 -29.99
CA ILE A 29 -4.29 -1.13 -29.72
C ILE A 29 -3.20 -1.92 -29.01
N PRO A 30 -1.96 -1.97 -29.52
CA PRO A 30 -0.87 -2.62 -28.80
C PRO A 30 -0.83 -2.03 -27.40
N ALA A 31 -0.81 -2.85 -26.38
CA ALA A 31 -0.63 -2.38 -25.02
C ALA A 31 0.66 -1.53 -25.02
N ALA A 32 0.58 -0.30 -24.49
CA ALA A 32 1.76 0.54 -24.38
C ALA A 32 2.87 -0.26 -23.69
N PRO A 33 4.13 -0.14 -24.15
CA PRO A 33 5.23 -0.85 -23.53
C PRO A 33 5.31 -0.47 -22.05
N PRO A 34 5.69 -1.40 -21.14
CA PRO A 34 5.89 -1.10 -19.74
C PRO A 34 6.88 0.05 -19.57
N CYS A 35 6.72 0.84 -18.53
CA CYS A 35 7.67 1.87 -18.18
C CYS A 35 9.01 1.22 -17.79
N ASP A 36 10.09 1.72 -18.37
CA ASP A 36 11.46 1.32 -18.03
C ASP A 36 11.97 2.21 -16.90
N PHE A 37 11.57 1.89 -15.66
CA PHE A 37 12.03 2.60 -14.48
C PHE A 37 13.43 2.13 -14.09
N PRO A 38 14.45 3.03 -14.04
CA PRO A 38 15.79 2.67 -13.60
C PRO A 38 15.89 2.55 -12.06
N ALA A 39 15.02 3.21 -11.32
CA ALA A 39 15.04 3.27 -9.85
C ALA A 39 13.67 3.56 -9.27
N ILE A 40 13.52 3.28 -7.96
CA ILE A 40 12.39 3.72 -7.13
C ILE A 40 12.94 4.63 -6.03
N TYR A 41 12.34 5.83 -5.87
CA TYR A 41 12.52 6.68 -4.71
C TYR A 41 11.27 6.58 -3.82
N ASN A 42 11.44 5.98 -2.63
CA ASN A 42 10.34 5.72 -1.72
C ASN A 42 10.33 6.71 -0.55
N PHE A 43 9.19 7.35 -0.31
CA PHE A 43 8.90 8.26 0.78
C PHE A 43 7.79 7.66 1.63
N GLY A 44 8.12 7.26 2.84
CA GLY A 44 7.15 6.58 3.66
C GLY A 44 7.51 6.55 5.14
N ASP A 45 6.74 5.78 5.87
CA ASP A 45 6.95 5.50 7.29
C ASP A 45 7.51 4.08 7.50
N SER A 46 7.36 3.54 8.71
CA SER A 46 7.83 2.20 9.06
C SER A 46 7.25 1.07 8.20
N ASN A 47 6.12 1.28 7.49
CA ASN A 47 5.55 0.29 6.57
C ASN A 47 6.34 0.17 5.26
N SER A 48 7.22 1.12 4.97
CA SER A 48 8.04 1.14 3.76
C SER A 48 9.51 1.52 4.00
N ASP A 49 9.94 1.61 5.28
CA ASP A 49 11.33 1.85 5.65
C ASP A 49 12.18 0.60 5.42
N THR A 50 13.26 0.75 4.66
CA THR A 50 14.15 -0.34 4.26
C THR A 50 15.51 -0.29 4.98
N GLY A 51 15.57 0.39 6.14
CA GLY A 51 16.75 0.40 7.02
C GLY A 51 17.23 1.79 7.44
N GLY A 52 16.45 2.85 7.20
CA GLY A 52 16.78 4.21 7.60
C GLY A 52 16.68 4.40 9.12
N ILE A 53 15.50 4.16 9.67
CA ILE A 53 15.22 4.24 11.11
C ILE A 53 15.22 2.84 11.73
N SER A 54 14.90 1.82 10.95
CA SER A 54 14.65 0.47 11.40
C SER A 54 15.91 -0.39 11.44
N ALA A 55 16.94 0.03 12.20
CA ALA A 55 17.99 -0.89 12.65
C ALA A 55 17.42 -1.87 13.70
N ILE A 56 16.39 -2.63 13.32
CA ILE A 56 15.57 -3.42 14.24
C ILE A 56 16.20 -4.79 14.42
N PRO A 57 16.36 -5.27 15.69
CA PRO A 57 16.92 -6.59 15.97
C PRO A 57 15.96 -7.74 15.58
N PRO A 58 16.43 -9.00 15.62
CA PRO A 58 15.54 -10.16 15.45
C PRO A 58 14.32 -10.06 16.38
N PRO A 59 13.14 -10.58 15.95
CA PRO A 59 12.92 -11.48 14.81
C PRO A 59 12.43 -10.79 13.52
N TYR A 60 12.60 -9.49 13.37
CA TYR A 60 12.25 -8.78 12.14
C TYR A 60 13.14 -9.22 10.96
N GLY A 61 12.56 -9.39 9.78
CA GLY A 61 13.27 -9.79 8.56
C GLY A 61 13.63 -11.27 8.45
N VAL A 62 13.53 -12.04 9.54
CA VAL A 62 14.09 -13.39 9.64
C VAL A 62 13.39 -14.40 8.72
N SER A 63 12.08 -14.24 8.46
CA SER A 63 11.33 -15.20 7.61
C SER A 63 11.81 -15.23 6.16
N TYR A 64 12.40 -14.17 5.66
CA TYR A 64 12.86 -14.07 4.26
C TYR A 64 14.35 -13.80 4.15
N PHE A 65 14.86 -12.78 4.85
CA PHE A 65 16.26 -12.38 4.76
C PHE A 65 17.17 -13.22 5.65
N HIS A 66 16.61 -14.11 6.51
CA HIS A 66 17.33 -14.92 7.50
C HIS A 66 18.18 -14.11 8.48
N ARG A 67 17.97 -12.82 8.55
CA ARG A 67 18.64 -11.83 9.41
C ARG A 67 17.79 -10.57 9.54
N PRO A 68 18.03 -9.70 10.50
CA PRO A 68 17.50 -8.35 10.51
C PRO A 68 17.87 -7.62 9.22
N ALA A 69 16.90 -7.00 8.57
CA ALA A 69 17.08 -6.38 7.27
C ALA A 69 16.48 -4.96 7.20
N GLY A 70 16.26 -4.33 8.35
CA GLY A 70 15.70 -2.99 8.43
C GLY A 70 14.24 -2.88 8.01
N ARG A 71 13.47 -3.98 8.00
CA ARG A 71 12.05 -4.01 7.64
C ARG A 71 11.19 -4.25 8.86
N ASN A 72 10.17 -3.42 9.06
CA ASN A 72 9.17 -3.63 10.12
C ASN A 72 8.15 -4.73 9.74
N SER A 73 8.66 -5.92 9.46
CA SER A 73 7.90 -7.12 9.10
C SER A 73 8.74 -8.36 9.46
N ASP A 74 8.15 -9.54 9.43
CA ASP A 74 8.92 -10.79 9.48
C ASP A 74 9.81 -11.02 8.25
N GLY A 75 9.55 -10.28 7.16
CA GLY A 75 10.32 -10.34 5.93
C GLY A 75 10.13 -9.09 5.07
N ARG A 76 9.69 -9.26 3.81
CA ARG A 76 9.53 -8.19 2.83
C ARG A 76 8.37 -7.25 3.14
N LEU A 77 8.53 -5.98 2.78
CA LEU A 77 7.49 -4.95 2.78
C LEU A 77 6.78 -4.88 1.42
N ILE A 78 5.70 -4.10 1.35
CA ILE A 78 4.99 -3.84 0.08
C ILE A 78 5.95 -3.27 -0.98
N ILE A 79 6.86 -2.38 -0.58
CA ILE A 79 7.82 -1.75 -1.50
C ILE A 79 8.83 -2.76 -2.08
N ASP A 80 9.22 -3.79 -1.32
CA ASP A 80 10.09 -4.85 -1.84
C ASP A 80 9.37 -5.65 -2.96
N PHE A 81 8.08 -5.97 -2.77
CA PHE A 81 7.28 -6.63 -3.81
C PHE A 81 7.02 -5.71 -5.02
N ILE A 82 6.88 -4.40 -4.81
CA ILE A 82 6.81 -3.43 -5.92
C ILE A 82 8.11 -3.46 -6.73
N ALA A 83 9.27 -3.48 -6.08
CA ALA A 83 10.54 -3.62 -6.76
C ALA A 83 10.63 -4.91 -7.59
N GLU A 84 10.18 -6.05 -7.03
CA GLU A 84 10.09 -7.33 -7.76
C GLU A 84 9.19 -7.24 -9.00
N HIS A 85 8.00 -6.61 -8.88
CA HIS A 85 7.09 -6.41 -10.03
C HIS A 85 7.69 -5.58 -11.15
N LEU A 86 8.64 -4.71 -10.83
CA LEU A 86 9.34 -3.86 -11.80
C LEU A 86 10.70 -4.44 -12.24
N GLY A 87 11.10 -5.61 -11.72
CA GLY A 87 12.39 -6.21 -12.02
C GLY A 87 13.58 -5.44 -11.45
N LEU A 88 13.35 -4.64 -10.39
CA LEU A 88 14.36 -3.82 -9.74
C LEU A 88 14.90 -4.50 -8.47
N PRO A 89 16.12 -4.17 -8.03
CA PRO A 89 16.64 -4.62 -6.74
C PRO A 89 15.80 -4.06 -5.58
N TYR A 90 15.86 -4.73 -4.43
CA TYR A 90 15.27 -4.19 -3.20
C TYR A 90 15.92 -2.87 -2.82
N LEU A 91 15.11 -1.98 -2.28
CA LEU A 91 15.59 -0.67 -1.85
C LEU A 91 16.54 -0.82 -0.66
N SER A 92 17.66 -0.13 -0.72
CA SER A 92 18.53 0.13 0.43
C SER A 92 18.04 1.34 1.21
N SER A 93 18.58 1.54 2.40
CA SER A 93 18.30 2.76 3.18
C SER A 93 18.77 4.00 2.42
N TYR A 94 18.12 5.13 2.68
CA TYR A 94 18.46 6.40 2.02
C TYR A 94 19.94 6.77 2.19
N LEU A 95 20.51 6.60 3.39
CA LEU A 95 21.90 6.93 3.66
C LEU A 95 22.87 6.07 2.83
N ASP A 96 22.56 4.79 2.61
CA ASP A 96 23.37 3.89 1.78
C ASP A 96 23.24 4.22 0.29
N SER A 97 22.14 4.87 -0.12
CA SER A 97 21.89 5.21 -1.53
C SER A 97 22.55 6.50 -1.98
N ILE A 98 22.98 7.38 -1.06
CA ILE A 98 23.57 8.69 -1.37
C ILE A 98 24.87 8.53 -2.19
N GLU A 99 25.66 7.52 -1.93
CA GLU A 99 26.93 7.28 -2.64
C GLU A 99 26.75 6.76 -4.08
N ASN A 100 25.57 6.23 -4.41
CA ASN A 100 25.30 5.51 -5.65
C ASN A 100 24.29 6.20 -6.60
N SER A 101 23.68 7.33 -6.20
CA SER A 101 22.62 7.96 -6.99
C SER A 101 23.16 8.73 -8.20
N GLN A 102 22.71 8.36 -9.41
CA GLN A 102 22.99 9.11 -10.62
C GLN A 102 21.83 10.07 -10.94
N ALA A 103 22.13 11.37 -11.02
CA ALA A 103 21.14 12.43 -11.32
C ALA A 103 20.35 12.20 -12.63
N LYS A 104 20.92 11.46 -13.59
CA LYS A 104 20.27 11.12 -14.87
C LYS A 104 19.07 10.19 -14.75
N GLU A 105 18.93 9.46 -13.64
CA GLU A 105 17.83 8.52 -13.42
C GLU A 105 16.62 9.20 -12.77
N PHE A 106 16.82 10.36 -12.17
CA PHE A 106 15.79 11.05 -11.37
C PHE A 106 14.51 11.33 -12.17
N SER A 107 14.60 11.80 -13.41
CA SER A 107 13.42 12.11 -14.23
C SER A 107 12.67 10.87 -14.75
N ARG A 108 13.31 9.70 -14.75
CA ARG A 108 12.73 8.43 -15.22
C ARG A 108 12.32 7.50 -14.08
N ALA A 109 12.70 7.81 -12.84
CA ALA A 109 12.41 6.99 -11.69
C ALA A 109 10.91 7.00 -11.30
N LEU A 110 10.50 5.96 -10.57
CA LEU A 110 9.20 5.91 -9.91
C LEU A 110 9.32 6.50 -8.49
N TYR A 111 8.43 7.42 -8.15
CA TYR A 111 8.33 8.04 -6.83
C TYR A 111 7.14 7.46 -6.09
N THR A 112 7.39 6.68 -5.04
CA THR A 112 6.32 6.06 -4.23
C THR A 112 6.15 6.81 -2.91
N PHE A 113 4.88 6.96 -2.47
CA PHE A 113 4.53 7.58 -1.20
C PHE A 113 3.64 6.65 -0.39
N ASP A 114 4.00 6.43 0.88
CA ASP A 114 3.20 5.66 1.85
C ASP A 114 3.29 6.37 3.21
N ILE A 115 2.51 7.46 3.35
CA ILE A 115 2.55 8.38 4.50
C ILE A 115 1.15 8.69 5.02
N GLY A 116 1.07 9.36 6.18
CA GLY A 116 -0.16 9.84 6.82
C GLY A 116 -0.64 8.98 7.98
N GLN A 117 -0.24 7.71 8.06
CA GLN A 117 -0.64 6.85 9.17
C GLN A 117 -0.07 7.35 10.51
N ASN A 118 1.19 7.77 10.55
CA ASN A 118 1.82 8.27 11.75
C ASN A 118 1.29 9.63 12.20
N ASP A 119 0.97 10.52 11.27
CA ASP A 119 0.33 11.82 11.57
C ASP A 119 -1.00 11.62 12.27
N ILE A 120 -1.86 10.75 11.69
CA ILE A 120 -3.17 10.41 12.26
C ILE A 120 -3.01 9.71 13.61
N ALA A 121 -2.08 8.75 13.72
CA ALA A 121 -1.82 8.04 14.97
C ALA A 121 -1.30 8.96 16.08
N ALA A 122 -0.46 9.93 15.74
CA ALA A 122 -0.02 10.98 16.67
C ALA A 122 -1.21 11.88 17.08
N GLY A 123 -2.07 12.23 16.14
CA GLY A 123 -3.28 12.98 16.38
C GLY A 123 -4.22 12.29 17.37
N PHE A 124 -4.45 11.00 17.25
CA PHE A 124 -5.27 10.23 18.21
C PHE A 124 -4.73 10.29 19.66
N ARG A 125 -3.42 10.46 19.83
CA ARG A 125 -2.79 10.57 21.16
C ARG A 125 -2.80 11.98 21.74
N LYS A 126 -2.88 13.02 20.89
CA LYS A 126 -2.63 14.41 21.29
C LYS A 126 -3.81 15.34 21.10
N LEU A 127 -4.78 14.98 20.27
CA LEU A 127 -5.86 15.85 19.83
C LEU A 127 -7.23 15.22 20.09
N THR A 128 -8.25 16.06 20.23
CA THR A 128 -9.63 15.62 20.11
C THR A 128 -9.97 15.26 18.66
N MET A 129 -11.01 14.46 18.45
CA MET A 129 -11.44 14.09 17.11
C MET A 129 -11.76 15.28 16.18
N PRO A 130 -12.44 16.35 16.65
CA PRO A 130 -12.60 17.58 15.84
C PRO A 130 -11.27 18.27 15.49
N GLN A 131 -10.36 18.39 16.45
CA GLN A 131 -9.03 18.97 16.20
C GLN A 131 -8.22 18.16 15.19
N LEU A 132 -8.25 16.83 15.31
CA LEU A 132 -7.56 15.95 14.35
C LEU A 132 -8.13 16.11 12.96
N ARG A 133 -9.47 16.20 12.80
CA ARG A 133 -10.09 16.47 11.50
C ARG A 133 -9.67 17.82 10.92
N ALA A 134 -9.56 18.85 11.77
CA ALA A 134 -9.14 20.18 11.36
C ALA A 134 -7.65 20.23 10.93
N ALA A 135 -6.81 19.31 11.39
CA ALA A 135 -5.40 19.23 11.02
C ALA A 135 -5.16 18.47 9.69
N ILE A 136 -6.13 17.70 9.19
CA ILE A 136 -5.95 16.91 7.95
C ILE A 136 -5.55 17.77 6.75
N PRO A 137 -6.18 18.93 6.48
CA PRO A 137 -5.80 19.78 5.35
C PRO A 137 -4.32 20.16 5.34
N ASP A 138 -3.77 20.54 6.51
CA ASP A 138 -2.35 20.93 6.63
C ASP A 138 -1.41 19.77 6.29
N ILE A 139 -1.75 18.55 6.73
CA ILE A 139 -0.96 17.33 6.42
C ILE A 139 -0.97 17.08 4.92
N VAL A 140 -2.15 17.18 4.29
CA VAL A 140 -2.33 16.95 2.85
C VAL A 140 -1.62 18.04 2.02
N ASP A 141 -1.60 19.29 2.49
CA ASP A 141 -0.91 20.40 1.82
C ASP A 141 0.61 20.24 1.90
N GLN A 142 1.16 19.78 3.03
CA GLN A 142 2.59 19.45 3.14
C GLN A 142 3.00 18.32 2.20
N PHE A 143 2.16 17.29 2.08
CA PHE A 143 2.35 16.23 1.08
C PHE A 143 2.39 16.82 -0.34
N ALA A 144 1.41 17.66 -0.70
CA ALA A 144 1.33 18.25 -2.02
C ALA A 144 2.54 19.14 -2.34
N ALA A 145 3.02 19.91 -1.35
CA ALA A 145 4.23 20.71 -1.48
C ALA A 145 5.47 19.83 -1.74
N ALA A 146 5.59 18.65 -1.08
CA ALA A 146 6.68 17.72 -1.33
C ALA A 146 6.64 17.15 -2.75
N VAL A 147 5.47 16.71 -3.24
CA VAL A 147 5.29 16.24 -4.62
C VAL A 147 5.66 17.33 -5.64
N THR A 148 5.21 18.56 -5.40
CA THR A 148 5.51 19.70 -6.27
C THR A 148 7.01 20.00 -6.32
N ARG A 149 7.73 19.94 -5.19
CA ARG A 149 9.20 20.11 -5.17
C ARG A 149 9.89 19.02 -5.98
N LEU A 150 9.51 17.76 -5.80
CA LEU A 150 10.08 16.66 -6.59
C LEU A 150 9.85 16.85 -8.09
N TYR A 151 8.63 17.29 -8.48
CA TYR A 151 8.33 17.62 -9.87
C TYR A 151 9.22 18.74 -10.41
N GLN A 152 9.46 19.81 -9.62
CA GLN A 152 10.37 20.91 -9.99
C GLN A 152 11.80 20.43 -10.18
N HIS A 153 12.23 19.38 -9.45
CA HIS A 153 13.52 18.72 -9.60
C HIS A 153 13.56 17.64 -10.70
N GLY A 154 12.48 17.49 -11.47
CA GLY A 154 12.46 16.59 -12.62
C GLY A 154 11.70 15.29 -12.46
N ALA A 155 11.15 14.96 -11.27
CA ALA A 155 10.30 13.79 -11.08
C ALA A 155 9.05 13.83 -11.96
N ARG A 156 8.65 12.67 -12.53
CA ARG A 156 7.53 12.60 -13.48
C ARG A 156 6.52 11.50 -13.22
N ALA A 157 6.89 10.41 -12.55
CA ALA A 157 6.00 9.28 -12.27
C ALA A 157 5.80 9.10 -10.76
N PHE A 158 4.57 9.27 -10.29
CA PHE A 158 4.23 9.24 -8.87
C PHE A 158 3.18 8.16 -8.58
N TRP A 159 3.47 7.30 -7.59
CA TRP A 159 2.61 6.21 -7.11
C TRP A 159 2.27 6.47 -5.65
N ILE A 160 1.08 6.98 -5.39
CA ILE A 160 0.70 7.61 -4.13
C ILE A 160 -0.30 6.72 -3.40
N HIS A 161 0.13 6.04 -2.35
CA HIS A 161 -0.75 5.28 -1.46
C HIS A 161 -1.56 6.22 -0.57
N ASN A 162 -2.82 5.90 -0.35
CA ASN A 162 -3.58 6.47 0.75
C ASN A 162 -3.24 5.76 2.06
N THR A 163 -3.75 6.23 3.21
CA THR A 163 -3.53 5.55 4.49
C THR A 163 -4.47 4.34 4.66
N GLY A 164 -3.98 3.30 5.31
CA GLY A 164 -4.74 2.07 5.57
C GLY A 164 -5.83 2.22 6.64
N PRO A 165 -6.59 1.16 6.91
CA PRO A 165 -7.66 1.14 7.90
C PRO A 165 -7.09 1.11 9.33
N ILE A 166 -6.71 2.25 9.88
CA ILE A 166 -6.04 2.41 11.20
C ILE A 166 -6.88 1.80 12.33
N GLY A 167 -8.20 1.87 12.24
CA GLY A 167 -9.10 1.26 13.22
C GLY A 167 -9.09 -0.27 13.22
N CYS A 168 -8.45 -0.90 12.23
CA CYS A 168 -8.28 -2.35 12.16
C CYS A 168 -6.91 -2.81 12.69
N LEU A 169 -6.01 -1.90 13.05
CA LEU A 169 -4.72 -2.28 13.62
C LEU A 169 -4.90 -2.87 15.02
N PRO A 170 -4.36 -4.06 15.31
CA PRO A 170 -4.49 -4.65 16.64
C PRO A 170 -3.95 -3.76 17.76
N ALA A 171 -2.86 -3.01 17.52
CA ALA A 171 -2.32 -2.06 18.48
C ALA A 171 -3.30 -0.94 18.86
N ALA A 172 -4.16 -0.50 17.94
CA ALA A 172 -5.18 0.50 18.26
C ALA A 172 -6.16 0.01 19.34
N MET A 173 -6.38 -1.31 19.43
CA MET A 173 -7.27 -1.93 20.43
C MET A 173 -6.72 -1.87 21.86
N PHE A 174 -5.41 -1.69 22.05
CA PHE A 174 -4.78 -1.63 23.37
C PHE A 174 -4.92 -0.25 24.01
N TYR A 175 -4.91 0.80 23.20
CA TYR A 175 -4.86 2.19 23.67
C TYR A 175 -6.23 2.87 23.73
N VAL A 176 -7.25 2.21 23.23
CA VAL A 176 -8.61 2.77 23.23
C VAL A 176 -9.45 2.12 24.33
N SER A 177 -9.97 2.94 25.25
CA SER A 177 -11.00 2.50 26.17
C SER A 177 -12.18 1.96 25.36
N LYS A 178 -12.49 0.67 25.52
CA LYS A 178 -13.58 0.01 24.81
C LYS A 178 -14.89 0.31 25.52
N PRO A 179 -15.62 1.37 25.16
CA PRO A 179 -16.93 1.58 25.74
C PRO A 179 -17.83 0.47 25.24
N ASN A 180 -18.63 -0.10 26.13
CA ASN A 180 -19.71 -1.04 25.78
C ASN A 180 -20.85 -0.27 25.08
N LYS A 181 -20.53 0.36 23.92
CA LYS A 181 -21.47 1.18 23.15
C LYS A 181 -21.76 0.49 21.82
N PRO A 182 -23.03 0.31 21.44
CA PRO A 182 -23.40 -0.11 20.10
C PRO A 182 -22.75 0.80 19.06
N GLY A 183 -22.18 0.20 18.00
CA GLY A 183 -21.57 0.96 16.90
C GLY A 183 -20.12 1.41 17.12
N PHE A 184 -19.46 1.05 18.23
CA PHE A 184 -18.03 1.31 18.43
C PHE A 184 -17.17 0.57 17.41
N PHE A 185 -17.47 -0.71 17.18
CA PHE A 185 -16.88 -1.50 16.13
C PHE A 185 -17.75 -1.57 14.88
N ASP A 186 -17.13 -1.76 13.74
CA ASP A 186 -17.84 -2.15 12.52
C ASP A 186 -18.12 -3.67 12.51
N LYS A 187 -18.77 -4.15 11.45
CA LYS A 187 -19.12 -5.58 11.31
C LYS A 187 -17.92 -6.54 11.22
N HIS A 188 -16.72 -6.01 11.00
CA HIS A 188 -15.47 -6.77 10.92
C HIS A 188 -14.58 -6.59 12.16
N GLY A 189 -15.05 -5.87 13.19
CA GLY A 189 -14.34 -5.66 14.44
C GLY A 189 -13.37 -4.49 14.46
N CYS A 190 -13.35 -3.65 13.43
CA CYS A 190 -12.50 -2.46 13.39
C CYS A 190 -13.13 -1.26 14.11
N ILE A 191 -12.34 -0.40 14.74
CA ILE A 191 -12.80 0.82 15.43
C ILE A 191 -13.32 1.82 14.41
N ARG A 192 -14.64 2.07 14.38
CA ARG A 192 -15.29 2.93 13.39
C ARG A 192 -14.75 4.35 13.36
N SER A 193 -14.57 4.95 14.56
CA SER A 193 -14.11 6.34 14.65
C SER A 193 -12.71 6.54 14.07
N HIS A 194 -11.81 5.56 14.23
CA HIS A 194 -10.46 5.61 13.66
C HIS A 194 -10.49 5.45 12.15
N ASN A 195 -11.28 4.51 11.65
CA ASN A 195 -11.46 4.35 10.21
C ASN A 195 -12.14 5.55 9.56
N ALA A 196 -13.04 6.24 10.28
CA ALA A 196 -13.68 7.47 9.77
C ALA A 196 -12.66 8.61 9.56
N ILE A 197 -11.64 8.74 10.43
CA ILE A 197 -10.55 9.71 10.22
C ILE A 197 -9.67 9.30 9.04
N ALA A 198 -9.30 8.03 8.94
CA ALA A 198 -8.51 7.52 7.82
C ALA A 198 -9.22 7.76 6.47
N LEU A 199 -10.52 7.49 6.40
CA LEU A 199 -11.34 7.74 5.20
C LEU A 199 -11.44 9.23 4.86
N GLU A 200 -11.55 10.11 5.86
CA GLU A 200 -11.57 11.56 5.64
C GLU A 200 -10.23 12.06 5.10
N PHE A 201 -9.11 11.60 5.69
CA PHE A 201 -7.77 11.87 5.15
C PHE A 201 -7.66 11.40 3.69
N ASN A 202 -8.06 10.17 3.39
CA ASN A 202 -7.98 9.58 2.07
C ASN A 202 -8.83 10.34 1.03
N ARG A 203 -10.00 10.83 1.44
CA ARG A 203 -10.87 11.66 0.60
C ARG A 203 -10.18 12.98 0.23
N GLN A 204 -9.57 13.65 1.22
CA GLN A 204 -8.86 14.92 0.99
C GLN A 204 -7.59 14.70 0.16
N LEU A 205 -6.81 13.65 0.45
CA LEU A 205 -5.62 13.29 -0.32
C LEU A 205 -5.99 13.02 -1.79
N LYS A 206 -7.07 12.26 -2.06
CA LYS A 206 -7.53 12.00 -3.43
C LYS A 206 -7.93 13.29 -4.16
N ALA A 207 -8.66 14.18 -3.48
CA ALA A 207 -9.02 15.48 -4.04
C ALA A 207 -7.77 16.30 -4.39
N ARG A 208 -6.76 16.31 -3.48
CA ARG A 208 -5.51 17.05 -3.72
C ARG A 208 -4.68 16.45 -4.84
N VAL A 209 -4.61 15.12 -4.96
CA VAL A 209 -3.96 14.45 -6.09
C VAL A 209 -4.62 14.83 -7.42
N ASN A 210 -5.96 14.94 -7.46
CA ASN A 210 -6.67 15.41 -8.66
C ASN A 210 -6.29 16.86 -9.03
N THR A 211 -6.14 17.73 -8.04
CA THR A 211 -5.66 19.10 -8.25
C THR A 211 -4.22 19.11 -8.79
N LEU A 212 -3.33 18.31 -8.18
CA LEU A 212 -1.95 18.17 -8.64
C LEU A 212 -1.83 17.66 -10.08
N ARG A 213 -2.75 16.79 -10.54
CA ARG A 213 -2.78 16.33 -11.95
C ARG A 213 -2.97 17.51 -12.93
N ALA A 214 -3.74 18.51 -12.54
CA ALA A 214 -3.93 19.71 -13.34
C ALA A 214 -2.75 20.68 -13.20
N GLU A 215 -2.19 20.83 -11.99
CA GLU A 215 -1.08 21.74 -11.69
C GLU A 215 0.27 21.24 -12.28
N LEU A 216 0.44 19.92 -12.46
CA LEU A 216 1.68 19.27 -12.88
C LEU A 216 1.50 18.55 -14.24
N PRO A 217 1.39 19.32 -15.35
CA PRO A 217 0.93 18.80 -16.64
C PRO A 217 1.83 17.76 -17.28
N HIS A 218 3.10 17.62 -16.85
CA HIS A 218 4.04 16.65 -17.37
C HIS A 218 4.29 15.46 -16.43
N ALA A 219 3.52 15.35 -15.33
CA ALA A 219 3.63 14.24 -14.39
C ALA A 219 2.48 13.25 -14.56
N ALA A 220 2.78 11.97 -14.38
CA ALA A 220 1.81 10.91 -14.18
C ALA A 220 1.64 10.68 -12.67
N LEU A 221 0.45 10.96 -12.13
CA LEU A 221 0.12 10.77 -10.73
C LEU A 221 -0.95 9.68 -10.60
N THR A 222 -0.56 8.54 -10.04
CA THR A 222 -1.46 7.42 -9.75
C THR A 222 -1.79 7.41 -8.25
N TYR A 223 -3.06 7.61 -7.91
CA TYR A 223 -3.57 7.41 -6.56
C TYR A 223 -3.86 5.93 -6.34
N VAL A 224 -3.45 5.37 -5.20
CA VAL A 224 -3.61 3.94 -4.87
C VAL A 224 -4.41 3.80 -3.59
N ASP A 225 -5.55 3.15 -3.68
CA ASP A 225 -6.45 2.88 -2.55
C ASP A 225 -5.99 1.66 -1.75
N ILE A 226 -4.91 1.85 -1.01
CA ILE A 226 -4.38 0.80 -0.13
C ILE A 226 -5.31 0.52 1.07
N TYR A 227 -6.15 1.52 1.44
CA TYR A 227 -7.19 1.33 2.45
C TYR A 227 -8.12 0.19 2.06
N SER A 228 -8.70 0.28 0.86
CA SER A 228 -9.64 -0.74 0.38
C SER A 228 -8.97 -2.09 0.20
N ALA A 229 -7.73 -2.16 -0.27
CA ALA A 229 -6.98 -3.40 -0.40
C ALA A 229 -6.76 -4.07 0.97
N LYS A 230 -6.25 -3.32 1.97
CA LYS A 230 -6.03 -3.80 3.35
C LYS A 230 -7.35 -4.18 4.03
N TYR A 231 -8.39 -3.35 3.92
CA TYR A 231 -9.69 -3.63 4.51
C TYR A 231 -10.36 -4.86 3.89
N HIS A 232 -10.20 -5.06 2.58
CA HIS A 232 -10.70 -6.24 1.89
C HIS A 232 -10.00 -7.53 2.39
N LEU A 233 -8.68 -7.49 2.60
CA LEU A 233 -7.94 -8.59 3.20
C LEU A 233 -8.46 -8.94 4.60
N ILE A 234 -8.62 -7.93 5.45
CA ILE A 234 -9.11 -8.08 6.83
C ILE A 234 -10.54 -8.63 6.84
N SER A 235 -11.41 -8.12 5.97
CA SER A 235 -12.82 -8.53 5.89
C SER A 235 -13.01 -9.96 5.38
N ASN A 236 -12.02 -10.49 4.65
CA ASN A 236 -12.07 -11.80 3.99
C ASN A 236 -10.91 -12.70 4.42
N THR A 237 -10.41 -12.51 5.60
CA THR A 237 -9.20 -13.15 6.17
C THR A 237 -9.11 -14.63 5.86
N LYS A 238 -10.16 -15.41 6.18
CA LYS A 238 -10.19 -16.89 6.00
C LYS A 238 -10.16 -17.31 4.53
N ILE A 239 -10.80 -16.54 3.64
CA ILE A 239 -10.84 -16.82 2.19
C ILE A 239 -9.42 -16.77 1.60
N TYR A 240 -8.56 -15.90 2.16
CA TYR A 240 -7.19 -15.71 1.69
C TYR A 240 -6.15 -16.52 2.48
N GLY A 241 -6.59 -17.50 3.28
CA GLY A 241 -5.70 -18.41 3.99
C GLY A 241 -5.11 -17.89 5.30
N PHE A 242 -5.54 -16.72 5.75
CA PHE A 242 -5.14 -16.17 7.05
C PHE A 242 -6.12 -16.63 8.16
N ARG A 243 -5.66 -16.63 9.42
CA ARG A 243 -6.45 -17.19 10.54
C ARG A 243 -7.35 -16.15 11.20
N ASP A 244 -6.75 -15.13 11.79
CA ASP A 244 -7.43 -14.10 12.59
C ASP A 244 -6.85 -12.73 12.21
N PRO A 245 -7.68 -11.76 11.78
CA PRO A 245 -7.19 -10.46 11.32
C PRO A 245 -6.55 -9.64 12.44
N PHE A 246 -6.90 -9.88 13.69
CA PHE A 246 -6.43 -9.12 14.85
C PHE A 246 -5.35 -9.84 15.67
N LYS A 247 -4.99 -11.07 15.29
CA LYS A 247 -3.93 -11.79 15.98
C LYS A 247 -2.58 -11.19 15.65
N ILE A 248 -1.88 -10.74 16.70
CA ILE A 248 -0.48 -10.31 16.60
C ILE A 248 0.42 -11.54 16.59
N CYS A 249 1.29 -11.61 15.58
CA CYS A 249 2.22 -12.74 15.42
C CYS A 249 3.49 -12.58 16.26
N CYS A 250 3.98 -11.35 16.45
CA CYS A 250 5.18 -11.09 17.24
C CYS A 250 4.91 -10.08 18.35
N GLY A 251 5.19 -10.48 19.55
CA GLY A 251 4.94 -9.74 20.78
C GLY A 251 4.20 -10.56 21.82
N HIS A 252 4.07 -10.01 23.01
CA HIS A 252 3.25 -10.57 24.09
C HIS A 252 2.24 -9.52 24.55
N HIS A 253 0.95 -9.79 24.35
CA HIS A 253 -0.13 -8.84 24.64
C HIS A 253 -1.28 -9.55 25.35
N LYS A 254 -1.06 -9.89 26.62
CA LYS A 254 -2.03 -10.61 27.47
C LYS A 254 -2.09 -10.00 28.86
N ASN A 255 -3.24 -10.07 29.49
CA ASN A 255 -3.45 -9.65 30.88
C ASN A 255 -2.93 -8.23 31.17
N ASN A 256 -3.17 -7.27 30.30
CA ASN A 256 -2.68 -5.89 30.36
C ASN A 256 -1.16 -5.75 30.36
N VAL A 257 -0.42 -6.80 30.04
CA VAL A 257 1.02 -6.78 29.79
C VAL A 257 1.26 -6.70 28.28
N HIS A 258 2.00 -5.68 27.88
CA HIS A 258 2.32 -5.44 26.47
C HIS A 258 3.85 -5.40 26.29
N VAL A 259 4.40 -6.44 25.66
CA VAL A 259 5.82 -6.53 25.28
C VAL A 259 5.89 -6.56 23.78
N TRP A 260 6.50 -5.55 23.19
CA TRP A 260 6.60 -5.44 21.74
C TRP A 260 7.53 -6.49 21.16
N CYS A 261 7.39 -6.77 19.89
CA CYS A 261 8.16 -7.75 19.14
C CYS A 261 9.67 -7.58 19.38
N GLY A 262 10.35 -8.64 19.77
CA GLY A 262 11.80 -8.66 20.06
C GLY A 262 12.22 -8.05 21.40
N GLN A 263 11.32 -7.38 22.12
CA GLN A 263 11.61 -6.81 23.41
C GLN A 263 11.49 -7.83 24.54
N ARG A 264 12.16 -7.54 25.66
CA ARG A 264 12.13 -8.31 26.91
C ARG A 264 11.79 -7.40 28.08
N ILE A 265 10.97 -7.89 28.98
CA ILE A 265 10.69 -7.23 30.26
C ILE A 265 10.73 -8.25 31.39
N VAL A 266 10.98 -7.81 32.60
CA VAL A 266 10.88 -8.65 33.80
C VAL A 266 9.69 -8.19 34.62
N ILE A 267 8.77 -9.12 34.92
CA ILE A 267 7.61 -8.89 35.78
C ILE A 267 7.60 -9.96 36.88
N ASN A 268 7.60 -9.53 38.13
CA ASN A 268 7.60 -10.41 39.29
C ASN A 268 8.70 -11.50 39.24
N GLY A 269 9.91 -11.09 38.79
CA GLY A 269 11.06 -11.98 38.65
C GLY A 269 11.04 -12.93 37.45
N SER A 270 9.99 -12.91 36.63
CA SER A 270 9.88 -13.71 35.39
C SER A 270 10.17 -12.86 34.16
N GLU A 271 11.07 -13.34 33.28
CA GLU A 271 11.33 -12.70 31.99
C GLU A 271 10.23 -13.04 30.99
N ILE A 272 9.68 -12.01 30.35
CA ILE A 272 8.70 -12.13 29.26
C ILE A 272 9.33 -11.60 27.98
N LEU A 273 9.41 -12.45 26.97
CA LEU A 273 9.89 -12.10 25.63
C LEU A 273 8.72 -11.87 24.68
N GLY A 274 8.74 -10.77 23.95
CA GLY A 274 7.87 -10.53 22.80
C GLY A 274 8.30 -11.40 21.60
N ALA A 275 8.01 -12.70 21.67
CA ALA A 275 8.47 -13.69 20.69
C ALA A 275 7.58 -13.70 19.43
N ALA A 276 8.16 -14.19 18.34
CA ALA A 276 7.43 -14.47 17.10
C ALA A 276 6.58 -15.75 17.23
N CYS A 277 5.45 -15.77 16.54
CA CYS A 277 4.60 -16.95 16.43
C CYS A 277 5.20 -18.01 15.48
N GLY A 278 4.78 -19.27 15.63
CA GLY A 278 5.30 -20.38 14.81
C GLY A 278 4.81 -20.40 13.35
N SER A 279 3.90 -19.51 12.95
CA SER A 279 3.33 -19.49 11.60
C SER A 279 3.06 -18.06 11.12
N PRO A 280 4.07 -17.23 10.86
CA PRO A 280 3.91 -15.85 10.41
C PRO A 280 3.11 -15.74 9.12
N ALA A 281 3.27 -16.67 8.18
CA ALA A 281 2.55 -16.70 6.91
C ALA A 281 1.02 -16.83 7.05
N ALA A 282 0.51 -17.27 8.21
CA ALA A 282 -0.92 -17.35 8.48
C ALA A 282 -1.47 -16.13 9.24
N CYS A 283 -0.67 -15.11 9.49
CA CYS A 283 -1.04 -13.89 10.21
C CYS A 283 -1.10 -12.70 9.26
N ILE A 284 -2.07 -11.80 9.46
CA ILE A 284 -2.11 -10.50 8.78
C ILE A 284 -1.17 -9.53 9.49
N SER A 285 -1.33 -9.38 10.81
CA SER A 285 -0.51 -8.47 11.60
C SER A 285 0.75 -9.17 12.12
N TRP A 286 1.92 -8.54 11.92
CA TRP A 286 3.18 -8.98 12.50
C TRP A 286 3.26 -8.58 13.98
N ASP A 287 3.33 -7.30 14.28
CA ASP A 287 3.59 -6.76 15.61
C ASP A 287 2.44 -5.92 16.20
N GLY A 288 1.29 -5.91 15.53
CA GLY A 288 0.12 -5.12 15.92
C GLY A 288 -0.04 -3.81 15.16
N VAL A 289 1.02 -3.31 14.52
CA VAL A 289 1.03 -2.10 13.67
C VAL A 289 1.36 -2.46 12.22
N HIS A 290 2.38 -3.30 12.03
CA HIS A 290 2.91 -3.67 10.72
C HIS A 290 2.34 -5.00 10.27
N TYR A 291 2.30 -5.17 8.95
CA TYR A 291 1.77 -6.38 8.31
C TYR A 291 2.86 -7.46 8.20
N SER A 292 2.46 -8.73 8.24
CA SER A 292 3.35 -9.84 7.91
C SER A 292 3.77 -9.78 6.44
N GLN A 293 4.89 -10.44 6.09
CA GLN A 293 5.33 -10.58 4.71
C GLN A 293 4.23 -11.17 3.81
N ALA A 294 3.52 -12.18 4.27
CA ALA A 294 2.45 -12.80 3.50
C ALA A 294 1.30 -11.83 3.21
N ALA A 295 0.91 -11.01 4.18
CA ALA A 295 -0.09 -9.97 3.99
C ALA A 295 0.42 -8.86 3.07
N ASN A 296 1.68 -8.42 3.23
CA ASN A 296 2.31 -7.44 2.34
C ASN A 296 2.34 -7.93 0.88
N GLN A 297 2.67 -9.19 0.65
CA GLN A 297 2.64 -9.80 -0.68
C GLN A 297 1.25 -9.79 -1.29
N TRP A 298 0.24 -10.20 -0.49
CA TRP A 298 -1.14 -10.21 -0.95
C TRP A 298 -1.62 -8.82 -1.36
N ILE A 299 -1.29 -7.79 -0.58
CA ILE A 299 -1.64 -6.40 -0.85
C ILE A 299 -0.89 -5.89 -2.08
N ALA A 300 0.44 -6.09 -2.13
CA ALA A 300 1.29 -5.63 -3.23
C ALA A 300 0.82 -6.16 -4.59
N ASN A 301 0.50 -7.46 -4.68
CA ASN A 301 0.01 -8.07 -5.91
C ASN A 301 -1.29 -7.41 -6.42
N ARG A 302 -2.15 -6.94 -5.52
CA ARG A 302 -3.42 -6.30 -5.90
C ARG A 302 -3.28 -4.84 -6.27
N ILE A 303 -2.43 -4.11 -5.60
CA ILE A 303 -2.19 -2.71 -5.98
C ILE A 303 -1.35 -2.61 -7.25
N ALA A 304 -0.36 -3.51 -7.45
CA ALA A 304 0.50 -3.51 -8.62
C ALA A 304 -0.24 -3.83 -9.93
N ASN A 305 -1.32 -4.63 -9.88
CA ASN A 305 -2.11 -4.98 -11.07
C ASN A 305 -3.10 -3.89 -11.51
N GLY A 306 -3.26 -2.81 -10.71
CA GLY A 306 -4.13 -1.69 -11.03
C GLY A 306 -5.57 -1.78 -10.53
N SER A 307 -5.95 -2.85 -9.81
CA SER A 307 -7.32 -3.02 -9.32
C SER A 307 -7.74 -1.98 -8.28
N PHE A 308 -6.77 -1.35 -7.62
CA PHE A 308 -6.97 -0.35 -6.57
C PHE A 308 -6.31 1.00 -6.92
N SER A 309 -6.02 1.25 -8.18
CA SER A 309 -5.42 2.52 -8.62
C SER A 309 -6.42 3.42 -9.36
N ASP A 310 -6.16 4.71 -9.29
CA ASP A 310 -6.88 5.75 -10.00
C ASP A 310 -5.85 6.68 -10.67
N PRO A 311 -5.80 6.72 -12.02
CA PRO A 311 -6.55 5.87 -12.96
C PRO A 311 -6.21 4.38 -12.82
N PRO A 312 -7.11 3.46 -13.24
CA PRO A 312 -6.85 2.03 -13.22
C PRO A 312 -5.68 1.68 -14.14
N MET A 313 -4.52 1.37 -13.56
CA MET A 313 -3.33 0.98 -14.33
C MET A 313 -2.38 0.09 -13.54
N ARG A 314 -1.68 -0.78 -14.24
CA ARG A 314 -0.59 -1.57 -13.64
C ARG A 314 0.58 -0.66 -13.29
N ILE A 315 1.28 -0.95 -12.21
CA ILE A 315 2.44 -0.16 -11.78
C ILE A 315 3.52 -0.08 -12.86
N ALA A 316 3.69 -1.12 -13.67
CA ALA A 316 4.61 -1.13 -14.81
C ALA A 316 4.25 -0.09 -15.91
N ASN A 317 3.09 0.54 -15.82
CA ASN A 317 2.64 1.58 -16.74
C ASN A 317 2.48 2.95 -16.03
N ALA A 318 2.94 3.09 -14.81
CA ALA A 318 2.72 4.29 -13.98
C ALA A 318 3.43 5.57 -14.50
N CYS A 319 4.25 5.48 -15.55
CA CYS A 319 4.81 6.63 -16.26
C CYS A 319 3.83 7.22 -17.30
N LEU A 320 2.78 6.48 -17.65
CA LEU A 320 1.83 6.95 -18.67
C LEU A 320 0.86 7.94 -18.04
N LYS A 321 0.73 9.08 -18.68
CA LYS A 321 -0.26 10.09 -18.31
C LYS A 321 -1.62 9.73 -18.92
N HIS A 322 -2.68 9.89 -18.14
CA HIS A 322 -4.08 9.74 -18.55
C HIS A 322 -4.81 11.06 -18.53
#